data_3420bf431333a4898508734326173dd8
#
_entry.id   3420bf431333a4898508734326173dd8
#
_cell.length_a   1.000
_cell.length_b   1.000
_cell.length_c   1.000
_cell.angle_alpha   90.00
_cell.angle_beta   90.00
_cell.angle_gamma   90.00
#
_symmetry.space_group_name_H-M   'P 1'
#
loop_
_entity.id
_entity.type
_entity.pdbx_description
1 polymer ?
#
loop_
_entity_poly.entity_id
_entity_poly.type
_entity_poly.pdbx_seq_one_letter_code
_entity_poly.pdbx_strand_id
1 'polypeptide(L)'
;MHICFLMYPWEQVCAETDTTLRLVHECASRGHTVAITTTSGLTIRDSNVFGFCQVLKKGQKISEKVPTFYRQAEFQKARLPMAGFDVIFMRANPPLDNLALNFLDSIKDDTLIINDLEGLRIANNKLYTASMGGNGKRVSSQHPRLKKPRLPSARVGRIAQREDDFKTTQWLWRSWRDCD
;
A
#
# COMPACT_ATOMS: atom_id res chain seq x y z
N MET A 1 -7.92 10.29 2.27
CA MET A 1 -6.74 9.51 2.66
C MET A 1 -5.99 9.09 1.39
N HIS A 2 -4.68 8.97 1.48
CA HIS A 2 -3.81 8.45 0.43
C HIS A 2 -3.52 6.97 0.73
N ILE A 3 -3.99 6.08 -0.12
CA ILE A 3 -3.96 4.64 0.11
C ILE A 3 -3.16 3.99 -1.01
N CYS A 4 -2.16 3.16 -0.65
CA CYS A 4 -1.39 2.39 -1.61
C CYS A 4 -1.69 0.89 -1.48
N PHE A 5 -1.86 0.22 -2.60
CA PHE A 5 -1.96 -1.23 -2.68
C PHE A 5 -0.66 -1.78 -3.27
N LEU A 6 0.12 -2.48 -2.46
CA LEU A 6 1.27 -3.26 -2.89
C LEU A 6 0.77 -4.63 -3.33
N MET A 7 0.65 -4.83 -4.64
CA MET A 7 -0.03 -5.98 -5.23
C MET A 7 0.68 -6.48 -6.49
N TYR A 8 0.17 -7.50 -7.11
CA TYR A 8 0.61 -7.96 -8.43
C TYR A 8 0.17 -6.96 -9.53
N PRO A 9 0.77 -7.04 -10.74
CA PRO A 9 0.44 -6.13 -11.83
C PRO A 9 -1.06 -6.03 -12.11
N TRP A 10 -1.52 -4.81 -12.38
CA TRP A 10 -2.93 -4.53 -12.66
C TRP A 10 -3.51 -5.41 -13.78
N GLU A 11 -2.71 -5.68 -14.78
CA GLU A 11 -3.08 -6.46 -15.96
C GLU A 11 -3.34 -7.95 -15.65
N GLN A 12 -2.90 -8.42 -14.47
CA GLN A 12 -3.11 -9.79 -14.00
C GLN A 12 -4.34 -9.95 -13.11
N VAL A 13 -5.07 -8.86 -12.87
CA VAL A 13 -6.28 -8.86 -12.03
C VAL A 13 -7.42 -9.59 -12.73
N CYS A 14 -8.05 -10.54 -12.04
CA CYS A 14 -9.31 -11.14 -12.48
C CYS A 14 -10.49 -10.30 -11.98
N ALA A 15 -11.12 -9.56 -12.89
CA ALA A 15 -12.12 -8.54 -12.54
C ALA A 15 -13.35 -9.12 -11.80
N GLU A 16 -13.68 -10.39 -12.02
CA GLU A 16 -14.87 -11.04 -11.45
C GLU A 16 -14.65 -11.54 -10.02
N THR A 17 -13.44 -12.01 -9.71
CA THR A 17 -13.18 -12.75 -8.47
C THR A 17 -12.19 -12.09 -7.54
N ASP A 18 -11.44 -11.11 -8.02
CA ASP A 18 -10.35 -10.50 -7.27
C ASP A 18 -10.83 -9.66 -6.07
N THR A 19 -10.38 -10.05 -4.89
CA THR A 19 -10.73 -9.34 -3.65
C THR A 19 -9.94 -8.04 -3.47
N THR A 20 -8.72 -7.94 -4.00
CA THR A 20 -7.91 -6.72 -3.95
C THR A 20 -8.54 -5.63 -4.81
N LEU A 21 -9.00 -6.01 -6.02
CA LEU A 21 -9.73 -5.09 -6.90
C LEU A 21 -10.97 -4.51 -6.22
N ARG A 22 -11.70 -5.33 -5.46
CA ARG A 22 -12.88 -4.84 -4.69
C ARG A 22 -12.50 -3.81 -3.64
N LEU A 23 -11.36 -3.99 -2.95
CA LEU A 23 -10.85 -3.01 -2.01
C LEU A 23 -10.41 -1.71 -2.70
N VAL A 24 -9.70 -1.81 -3.82
CA VAL A 24 -9.31 -0.66 -4.65
C VAL A 24 -10.55 0.12 -5.10
N HIS A 25 -11.54 -0.58 -5.62
CA HIS A 25 -12.82 0.02 -6.06
C HIS A 25 -13.54 0.73 -4.91
N GLU A 26 -13.66 0.10 -3.74
CA GLU A 26 -14.33 0.67 -2.58
C GLU A 26 -13.60 1.92 -2.06
N CYS A 27 -12.27 1.88 -1.99
CA CYS A 27 -11.49 3.05 -1.60
C CYS A 27 -11.69 4.21 -2.59
N ALA A 28 -11.69 3.92 -3.90
CA ALA A 28 -11.93 4.92 -4.94
C ALA A 28 -13.35 5.50 -4.87
N SER A 29 -14.36 4.64 -4.64
CA SER A 29 -15.78 5.05 -4.52
C SER A 29 -16.03 5.95 -3.31
N ARG A 30 -15.22 5.78 -2.25
CA ARG A 30 -15.25 6.66 -1.06
C ARG A 30 -14.47 7.96 -1.22
N GLY A 31 -13.91 8.22 -2.41
CA GLY A 31 -13.16 9.45 -2.70
C GLY A 31 -11.73 9.46 -2.15
N HIS A 32 -11.16 8.29 -1.80
CA HIS A 32 -9.75 8.23 -1.41
C HIS A 32 -8.84 8.32 -2.63
N THR A 33 -7.66 8.91 -2.47
CA THR A 33 -6.62 8.85 -3.49
C THR A 33 -5.97 7.47 -3.44
N VAL A 34 -6.11 6.72 -4.52
CA VAL A 34 -5.65 5.32 -4.59
C VAL A 34 -4.46 5.21 -5.53
N ALA A 35 -3.41 4.56 -5.05
CA ALA A 35 -2.25 4.17 -5.83
C ALA A 35 -2.04 2.66 -5.76
N ILE A 36 -1.50 2.10 -6.83
CA ILE A 36 -1.06 0.70 -6.87
C ILE A 36 0.42 0.64 -7.24
N THR A 37 1.13 -0.31 -6.66
CA THR A 37 2.51 -0.62 -7.02
C THR A 37 2.78 -2.10 -6.84
N THR A 38 3.89 -2.59 -7.42
CA THR A 38 4.34 -3.98 -7.25
C THR A 38 5.52 -4.03 -6.30
N THR A 39 5.85 -5.22 -5.79
CA THR A 39 7.05 -5.42 -4.96
C THR A 39 8.33 -5.05 -5.71
N SER A 40 8.41 -5.34 -7.01
CA SER A 40 9.52 -4.94 -7.88
C SER A 40 9.55 -3.44 -8.19
N GLY A 41 8.47 -2.72 -7.91
CA GLY A 41 8.38 -1.27 -8.08
C GLY A 41 8.93 -0.47 -6.90
N LEU A 42 9.37 -1.14 -5.82
CA LEU A 42 9.98 -0.47 -4.68
C LEU A 42 11.46 -0.18 -4.94
N THR A 43 11.93 0.96 -4.46
CA THR A 43 13.32 1.38 -4.54
C THR A 43 13.69 2.26 -3.35
N ILE A 44 14.98 2.39 -3.09
CA ILE A 44 15.50 3.29 -2.05
C ILE A 44 16.41 4.34 -2.69
N ARG A 45 16.27 5.57 -2.25
CA ARG A 45 17.15 6.67 -2.61
C ARG A 45 17.28 7.62 -1.41
N ASP A 46 18.50 7.98 -1.08
CA ASP A 46 18.81 8.91 0.02
C ASP A 46 18.09 8.50 1.33
N SER A 47 18.18 7.21 1.67
CA SER A 47 17.53 6.58 2.84
C SER A 47 16.00 6.65 2.86
N ASN A 48 15.36 7.06 1.76
CA ASN A 48 13.91 7.08 1.63
C ASN A 48 13.42 5.98 0.68
N VAL A 49 12.33 5.33 1.04
CA VAL A 49 11.67 4.33 0.21
C VAL A 49 10.70 5.00 -0.75
N PHE A 50 10.86 4.71 -2.04
CA PHE A 50 9.97 5.17 -3.10
C PHE A 50 9.30 3.97 -3.78
N GLY A 51 8.09 4.21 -4.30
CA GLY A 51 7.40 3.28 -5.18
C GLY A 51 7.16 3.88 -6.57
N PHE A 52 7.39 3.09 -7.62
CA PHE A 52 6.86 3.41 -8.95
C PHE A 52 5.39 3.05 -8.95
N CYS A 53 4.55 4.05 -8.72
CA CYS A 53 3.12 3.89 -8.52
C CYS A 53 2.32 4.21 -9.79
N GLN A 54 1.22 3.51 -9.95
CA GLN A 54 0.12 3.90 -10.82
C GLN A 54 -0.96 4.51 -9.94
N VAL A 55 -1.16 5.82 -10.05
CA VAL A 55 -2.15 6.57 -9.25
C VAL A 55 -3.44 6.67 -10.04
N LEU A 56 -4.55 6.27 -9.44
CA LEU A 56 -5.87 6.39 -10.07
C LEU A 56 -6.17 7.87 -10.34
N LYS A 57 -6.51 8.21 -11.59
CA LYS A 57 -6.80 9.60 -11.95
C LYS A 57 -8.01 10.12 -11.20
N LYS A 58 -7.89 11.32 -10.66
CA LYS A 58 -9.01 12.01 -9.99
C LYS A 58 -10.06 12.46 -11.01
N GLY A 59 -11.30 12.58 -10.52
CA GLY A 59 -12.41 13.09 -11.33
C GLY A 59 -12.96 12.11 -12.38
N GLN A 60 -12.40 10.91 -12.51
CA GLN A 60 -13.01 9.89 -13.35
C GLN A 60 -14.25 9.31 -12.67
N LYS A 61 -15.25 8.97 -13.48
CA LYS A 61 -16.46 8.33 -12.98
C LYS A 61 -16.15 6.90 -12.50
N ILE A 62 -16.38 6.64 -11.22
CA ILE A 62 -16.25 5.29 -10.66
C ILE A 62 -17.55 4.55 -10.92
N SER A 63 -17.47 3.48 -11.73
CA SER A 63 -18.62 2.62 -12.01
C SER A 63 -18.97 1.79 -10.78
N GLU A 64 -20.26 1.62 -10.46
CA GLU A 64 -20.72 0.75 -9.37
C GLU A 64 -20.33 -0.73 -9.57
N LYS A 65 -20.22 -1.17 -10.82
CA LYS A 65 -19.83 -2.55 -11.15
C LYS A 65 -18.31 -2.68 -11.22
N VAL A 66 -17.72 -3.49 -10.36
CA VAL A 66 -16.28 -3.72 -10.26
C VAL A 66 -15.62 -4.13 -11.59
N PRO A 67 -16.19 -5.05 -12.42
CA PRO A 67 -15.60 -5.37 -13.71
C PRO A 67 -15.62 -4.21 -14.71
N THR A 68 -16.61 -3.33 -14.63
CA THR A 68 -16.67 -2.13 -15.45
C THR A 68 -15.65 -1.08 -15.00
N PHE A 69 -15.53 -0.87 -13.69
CA PHE A 69 -14.49 -0.03 -13.10
C PHE A 69 -13.10 -0.50 -13.55
N TYR A 70 -12.79 -1.80 -13.45
CA TYR A 70 -11.50 -2.34 -13.85
C TYR A 70 -11.13 -1.98 -15.28
N ARG A 71 -12.08 -2.09 -16.21
CA ARG A 71 -11.87 -1.77 -17.65
C ARG A 71 -11.74 -0.28 -17.93
N GLN A 72 -12.35 0.57 -17.10
CA GLN A 72 -12.39 2.01 -17.29
C GLN A 72 -11.39 2.78 -16.46
N ALA A 73 -10.74 2.12 -15.48
CA ALA A 73 -9.80 2.75 -14.57
C ALA A 73 -8.61 3.34 -15.34
N GLU A 74 -8.42 4.63 -15.20
CA GLU A 74 -7.30 5.35 -15.78
C GLU A 74 -6.28 5.69 -14.69
N PHE A 75 -5.02 5.46 -15.00
CA PHE A 75 -3.91 5.71 -14.08
C PHE A 75 -2.90 6.70 -14.67
N GLN A 76 -2.26 7.43 -13.79
CA GLN A 76 -1.04 8.17 -14.08
C GLN A 76 0.15 7.55 -13.34
N LYS A 77 1.29 7.44 -14.02
CA LYS A 77 2.51 6.92 -13.42
C LYS A 77 3.21 8.01 -12.62
N ALA A 78 3.62 7.70 -11.40
CA ALA A 78 4.37 8.60 -10.54
C ALA A 78 5.34 7.82 -9.66
N ARG A 79 6.49 8.42 -9.34
CA ARG A 79 7.38 7.91 -8.29
C ARG A 79 7.06 8.65 -7.00
N LEU A 80 6.54 7.94 -6.01
CA LEU A 80 6.06 8.53 -4.76
C LEU A 80 6.82 7.97 -3.55
N PRO A 81 7.09 8.80 -2.51
CA PRO A 81 7.63 8.32 -1.26
C PRO A 81 6.59 7.45 -0.55
N MET A 82 6.99 6.23 -0.17
CA MET A 82 6.06 5.28 0.45
C MET A 82 5.61 5.72 1.84
N ALA A 83 6.46 6.41 2.60
CA ALA A 83 6.10 7.03 3.88
C ALA A 83 5.06 8.17 3.78
N GLY A 84 4.71 8.59 2.56
CA GLY A 84 3.70 9.61 2.32
C GLY A 84 2.28 9.09 2.22
N PHE A 85 2.08 7.78 2.21
CA PHE A 85 0.76 7.19 2.25
C PHE A 85 0.24 7.08 3.69
N ASP A 86 -1.05 7.31 3.88
CA ASP A 86 -1.70 7.08 5.18
C ASP A 86 -1.80 5.58 5.47
N VAL A 87 -2.05 4.77 4.42
CA VAL A 87 -2.20 3.32 4.52
C VAL A 87 -1.55 2.62 3.33
N ILE A 88 -0.82 1.54 3.61
CA ILE A 88 -0.32 0.61 2.60
C ILE A 88 -0.94 -0.76 2.85
N PHE A 89 -1.71 -1.26 1.88
CA PHE A 89 -2.21 -2.64 1.89
C PHE A 89 -1.21 -3.56 1.21
N MET A 90 -0.66 -4.52 1.98
CA MET A 90 0.18 -5.58 1.44
C MET A 90 -0.70 -6.68 0.87
N ARG A 91 -0.86 -6.68 -0.45
CA ARG A 91 -1.74 -7.59 -1.21
C ARG A 91 -1.01 -8.39 -2.28
N ALA A 92 0.34 -8.41 -2.25
CA ALA A 92 1.12 -9.27 -3.13
C ALA A 92 0.91 -10.75 -2.78
N ASN A 93 0.95 -11.61 -3.81
CA ASN A 93 0.80 -13.05 -3.62
C ASN A 93 2.06 -13.68 -3.03
N PRO A 94 1.94 -14.68 -2.14
CA PRO A 94 3.07 -15.50 -1.69
C PRO A 94 3.73 -16.28 -2.85
N PRO A 95 5.04 -16.56 -2.77
CA PRO A 95 5.94 -16.19 -1.67
C PRO A 95 6.28 -14.69 -1.70
N LEU A 96 6.20 -14.06 -0.54
CA LEU A 96 6.55 -12.64 -0.41
C LEU A 96 8.07 -12.48 -0.45
N ASP A 97 8.53 -11.48 -1.19
CA ASP A 97 9.93 -11.10 -1.21
C ASP A 97 10.32 -10.44 0.13
N ASN A 98 11.34 -10.99 0.78
CA ASN A 98 11.88 -10.44 2.02
C ASN A 98 12.41 -9.00 1.83
N LEU A 99 12.92 -8.67 0.65
CA LEU A 99 13.35 -7.31 0.35
C LEU A 99 12.18 -6.33 0.39
N ALA A 100 11.04 -6.69 -0.19
CA ALA A 100 9.82 -5.88 -0.13
C ALA A 100 9.34 -5.70 1.31
N LEU A 101 9.38 -6.74 2.13
CA LEU A 101 9.04 -6.66 3.55
C LEU A 101 10.00 -5.74 4.33
N ASN A 102 11.30 -5.77 4.00
CA ASN A 102 12.28 -4.88 4.63
C ASN A 102 12.08 -3.41 4.23
N PHE A 103 11.71 -3.13 2.96
CA PHE A 103 11.33 -1.78 2.55
C PHE A 103 10.14 -1.25 3.36
N LEU A 104 9.11 -2.07 3.54
CA LEU A 104 7.94 -1.68 4.33
C LEU A 104 8.27 -1.52 5.81
N ASP A 105 9.11 -2.39 6.38
CA ASP A 105 9.52 -2.31 7.78
C ASP A 105 10.25 -1.01 8.12
N SER A 106 11.02 -0.47 7.16
CA SER A 106 11.73 0.80 7.34
C SER A 106 10.83 2.03 7.41
N ILE A 107 9.55 1.92 7.04
CA ILE A 107 8.59 3.02 7.03
C ILE A 107 7.36 2.77 7.92
N LYS A 108 7.35 1.68 8.69
CA LYS A 108 6.19 1.28 9.51
C LYS A 108 5.81 2.28 10.60
N ASP A 109 6.74 3.12 11.02
CA ASP A 109 6.50 4.15 12.03
C ASP A 109 5.82 5.40 11.43
N ASP A 110 5.88 5.57 10.11
CA ASP A 110 5.32 6.70 9.38
C ASP A 110 3.99 6.37 8.69
N THR A 111 3.76 5.10 8.37
CA THR A 111 2.62 4.64 7.55
C THR A 111 1.95 3.44 8.18
N LEU A 112 0.63 3.40 8.19
CA LEU A 112 -0.10 2.21 8.61
C LEU A 112 0.01 1.11 7.55
N ILE A 113 0.64 -0.01 7.89
CA ILE A 113 0.77 -1.14 6.98
C ILE A 113 -0.20 -2.25 7.37
N ILE A 114 -0.95 -2.73 6.42
CA ILE A 114 -1.90 -3.84 6.54
C ILE A 114 -1.51 -4.91 5.50
N ASN A 115 -1.24 -6.13 5.90
CA ASN A 115 -1.27 -6.80 7.19
C ASN A 115 0.02 -6.52 8.00
N ASP A 116 0.03 -7.03 9.26
CA ASP A 116 1.21 -6.99 10.12
C ASP A 116 2.43 -7.65 9.47
N LEU A 117 3.56 -6.94 9.43
CA LEU A 117 4.75 -7.39 8.70
C LEU A 117 5.43 -8.60 9.35
N GLU A 118 5.43 -8.65 10.68
CA GLU A 118 6.01 -9.79 11.41
C GLU A 118 5.14 -11.03 11.19
N GLY A 119 3.83 -10.88 11.29
CA GLY A 119 2.88 -11.92 10.95
C GLY A 119 3.04 -12.43 9.51
N LEU A 120 3.30 -11.54 8.56
CA LEU A 120 3.57 -11.92 7.16
C LEU A 120 4.88 -12.70 7.03
N ARG A 121 5.98 -12.30 7.71
CA ARG A 121 7.25 -13.03 7.69
C ARG A 121 7.09 -14.45 8.21
N ILE A 122 6.36 -14.61 9.31
CA ILE A 122 6.12 -15.91 9.93
C ILE A 122 5.20 -16.77 9.04
N ALA A 123 4.12 -16.21 8.52
CA ALA A 123 3.10 -16.93 7.75
C ALA A 123 3.44 -17.07 6.26
N ASN A 124 4.60 -16.60 5.79
CA ASN A 124 4.98 -16.57 4.38
C ASN A 124 5.16 -17.96 3.74
N ASN A 125 5.10 -19.02 4.54
CA ASN A 125 5.17 -20.38 4.03
C ASN A 125 4.16 -21.31 4.71
N LYS A 126 3.76 -22.35 3.97
CA LYS A 126 2.76 -23.33 4.43
C LYS A 126 3.27 -24.24 5.57
N LEU A 127 4.58 -24.32 5.78
CA LEU A 127 5.16 -25.13 6.87
C LEU A 127 4.74 -24.59 8.24
N TYR A 128 4.75 -23.26 8.40
CA TYR A 128 4.30 -22.64 9.65
C TYR A 128 2.83 -22.97 9.97
N THR A 129 1.95 -22.81 8.98
CA THR A 129 0.52 -23.15 9.16
C THR A 129 0.30 -24.64 9.36
N ALA A 130 1.07 -25.51 8.72
CA ALA A 130 1.01 -26.95 8.91
C ALA A 130 1.52 -27.38 10.30
N SER A 131 2.56 -26.70 10.83
CA SER A 131 3.08 -26.99 12.18
C SER A 131 2.10 -26.64 13.31
N MET A 132 1.18 -25.71 13.08
CA MET A 132 0.13 -25.34 14.02
C MET A 132 -0.99 -26.39 14.16
N GLY A 133 -1.15 -27.30 13.19
CA GLY A 133 -2.21 -28.28 13.16
C GLY A 133 -2.02 -29.49 14.07
N GLY A 134 -0.87 -29.63 14.76
CA GLY A 134 -0.47 -30.86 15.45
C GLY A 134 -1.11 -31.15 16.80
N ASN A 135 -1.77 -30.21 17.48
CA ASN A 135 -2.14 -30.37 18.89
C ASN A 135 -3.56 -29.95 19.28
N GLY A 136 -4.53 -29.96 18.40
CA GLY A 136 -5.95 -29.79 18.78
C GLY A 136 -6.31 -28.54 19.62
N LYS A 137 -5.34 -27.73 19.98
CA LYS A 137 -5.56 -26.44 20.63
C LYS A 137 -5.85 -25.40 19.56
N ARG A 138 -7.12 -25.04 19.43
CA ARG A 138 -7.49 -23.79 18.75
C ARG A 138 -6.62 -22.69 19.34
N VAL A 139 -5.70 -22.14 18.53
CA VAL A 139 -5.03 -20.91 18.90
C VAL A 139 -6.13 -19.86 18.96
N SER A 140 -6.57 -19.57 20.17
CA SER A 140 -7.43 -18.43 20.46
C SER A 140 -6.65 -17.22 19.97
N SER A 141 -7.17 -16.55 18.96
CA SER A 141 -6.64 -15.29 18.45
C SER A 141 -6.85 -14.22 19.53
N GLN A 142 -6.00 -14.23 20.55
CA GLN A 142 -5.83 -13.05 21.37
C GLN A 142 -5.07 -12.04 20.52
N HIS A 143 -5.80 -11.30 19.69
CA HIS A 143 -5.25 -10.11 19.10
C HIS A 143 -4.79 -9.19 20.23
N PRO A 144 -3.49 -8.83 20.31
CA PRO A 144 -3.11 -7.71 21.14
C PRO A 144 -3.98 -6.53 20.66
N ARG A 145 -4.69 -5.90 21.61
CA ARG A 145 -5.46 -4.69 21.30
C ARG A 145 -4.50 -3.71 20.66
N LEU A 146 -4.63 -3.49 19.36
CA LEU A 146 -3.96 -2.42 18.64
C LEU A 146 -4.32 -1.12 19.39
N LYS A 147 -3.35 -0.57 20.12
CA LYS A 147 -3.43 0.82 20.55
C LYS A 147 -3.59 1.60 19.27
N LYS A 148 -4.73 2.30 19.11
CA LYS A 148 -4.94 3.18 17.96
C LYS A 148 -3.69 4.03 17.79
N PRO A 149 -2.95 3.93 16.67
CA PRO A 149 -1.87 4.87 16.43
C PRO A 149 -2.50 6.26 16.44
N ARG A 150 -2.00 7.15 17.28
CA ARG A 150 -2.28 8.57 17.12
C ARG A 150 -1.63 8.95 15.81
N LEU A 151 -2.47 9.20 14.79
CA LEU A 151 -2.02 9.82 13.54
C LEU A 151 -1.24 11.09 13.92
N PRO A 152 0.04 11.20 13.61
CA PRO A 152 0.79 12.41 13.86
C PRO A 152 0.42 13.43 12.80
N SER A 153 -0.53 14.31 13.12
CA SER A 153 -0.94 15.45 12.29
C SER A 153 0.17 16.50 12.07
N ALA A 154 1.40 16.26 12.55
CA ALA A 154 2.41 17.31 12.65
C ALA A 154 3.80 16.99 12.06
N ARG A 155 4.01 15.89 11.33
CA ARG A 155 5.38 15.56 10.85
C ARG A 155 5.64 15.66 9.34
N VAL A 156 4.68 16.07 8.55
CA VAL A 156 4.89 16.32 7.10
C VAL A 156 5.88 17.47 6.83
N GLY A 157 6.10 18.34 7.83
CA GLY A 157 6.94 19.53 7.67
C GLY A 157 8.45 19.36 7.82
N ARG A 158 8.97 18.20 8.26
CA ARG A 158 10.40 18.06 8.59
C ARG A 158 11.27 17.30 7.59
N ILE A 159 10.71 16.69 6.57
CA ILE A 159 11.48 15.97 5.54
C ILE A 159 11.88 16.90 4.37
N ALA A 160 11.37 18.14 4.36
CA ALA A 160 11.54 19.10 3.26
C ALA A 160 12.79 19.98 3.31
N GLN A 161 13.80 19.70 4.15
CA GLN A 161 14.95 20.60 4.34
C GLN A 161 16.31 20.08 3.86
N ARG A 162 16.36 19.26 2.79
CA ARG A 162 17.60 19.12 2.01
C ARG A 162 17.29 19.40 0.55
N GLU A 163 17.56 20.65 0.19
CA GLU A 163 17.42 21.23 -1.14
C GLU A 163 18.52 20.67 -2.05
N ASP A 164 18.12 20.22 -3.20
CA ASP A 164 18.46 20.58 -4.56
C ASP A 164 18.05 19.55 -5.62
N ASP A 165 17.77 18.29 -5.26
CA ASP A 165 17.21 17.28 -6.18
C ASP A 165 15.69 17.08 -6.01
N PHE A 166 15.10 17.86 -5.13
CA PHE A 166 13.73 17.70 -4.64
C PHE A 166 12.66 18.41 -5.48
N LYS A 167 13.03 19.30 -6.40
CA LYS A 167 12.08 20.19 -7.08
C LYS A 167 11.04 19.43 -7.93
N THR A 168 11.44 18.37 -8.60
CA THR A 168 10.52 17.58 -9.43
C THR A 168 9.59 16.70 -8.57
N THR A 169 10.10 16.14 -7.48
CA THR A 169 9.33 15.29 -6.57
C THR A 169 8.40 16.12 -5.69
N GLN A 170 8.84 17.33 -5.26
CA GLN A 170 7.99 18.27 -4.51
C GLN A 170 6.86 18.82 -5.38
N TRP A 171 7.09 19.07 -6.66
CA TRP A 171 6.05 19.51 -7.57
C TRP A 171 4.97 18.45 -7.75
N LEU A 172 5.37 17.20 -7.95
CA LEU A 172 4.46 16.04 -8.03
C LEU A 172 3.69 15.85 -6.71
N TRP A 173 4.36 16.06 -5.57
CA TRP A 173 3.74 15.93 -4.24
C TRP A 173 2.77 17.08 -3.92
N ARG A 174 3.11 18.32 -4.28
CA ARG A 174 2.18 19.47 -4.18
C ARG A 174 1.00 19.27 -5.10
N SER A 175 1.25 18.97 -6.36
CA SER A 175 0.20 18.67 -7.34
C SER A 175 -0.69 17.50 -6.89
N TRP A 176 -0.14 16.54 -6.16
CA TRP A 176 -0.87 15.39 -5.64
C TRP A 176 -1.70 15.72 -4.38
N ARG A 177 -1.25 16.66 -3.53
CA ARG A 177 -2.01 17.16 -2.36
C ARG A 177 -3.00 18.28 -2.70
N ASP A 178 -2.58 19.20 -3.56
CA ASP A 178 -3.37 20.40 -3.89
C ASP A 178 -4.52 20.10 -4.86
N CYS A 179 -4.71 18.83 -5.18
CA CYS A 179 -5.86 18.33 -5.90
C CYS A 179 -6.98 17.80 -4.96
N ASP A 180 -7.01 18.15 -3.66
CA ASP A 180 -8.17 17.88 -2.77
C ASP A 180 -9.26 18.92 -2.92
#